data_7aeee13422dceb1f341386c9cb416870
#
_entry.id   7aeee13422dceb1f341386c9cb416870
#
_cell.length_a   1.000
_cell.length_b   1.000
_cell.length_c   1.000
_cell.angle_alpha   90.00
_cell.angle_beta   90.00
_cell.angle_gamma   90.00
#
_symmetry.space_group_name_H-M   'P 1'
#
loop_
_entity.id
_entity.type
_entity.pdbx_description
1 polymer ?
#
loop_
_entity_poly.entity_id
_entity_poly.type
_entity_poly.pdbx_seq_one_letter_code
_entity_poly.pdbx_strand_id
1 'polypeptide(L)'
;MGKNNFLTDLRKIVSRVFTFLLLLFTANVSLAQNTCSDNGDGTFTNPLIPADFPDPDVIRVGDTYYMVSTTMFVFPGMTVLKSYDLVNWEYCSNALPRFDFSPCYDLDGCNRYGHGQWATSFRYHDGTFYLLFITLNEGGFLCSATQAEGPWSIRKLPKGFYDPGLFFDDNGDVYVAHGYGDLFITPLDENFAPAGRDSLVYTGTVRQGLEGTHVYKIDGYYYLYCTYGGRDGIQVALRSSNIYGPYEEKVVLRDTVPGVTFGIHQGALIQTQTGQWWTILFVDSGPLGRFPSLQPLSWVDGWPVAGIDGRGVITWKKPHVGNAYRVKQLPTSDDFGSITLGMQWGWNHNPDPEKWSLTQRPGYLRLVTGKVVTTLVQAPNMLTQRPFAHYDNKIPTTGTTKMEVASMKDGDLAGLAVFQDPYAFIAIKQEKESRSLIMVNNGELIASVPAGSDTIYLRAILSNSTEEATFEYSYDNNKFKQIGNKLVMKFSLKVFTGNKFGLFNYATKEPGGYVDFDWFTMN
;
A
#
# COMPACT_ATOMS: atom_id res chain seq x y z
N MET A 1 61.18 26.61 31.75
CA MET A 1 59.81 26.35 32.32
C MET A 1 58.70 26.85 31.40
N GLY A 2 58.63 26.48 30.15
CA GLY A 2 57.63 27.05 29.19
C GLY A 2 57.01 26.05 28.22
N LYS A 3 57.46 24.81 28.18
CA LYS A 3 56.94 23.82 27.18
C LYS A 3 55.82 22.88 27.66
N ASN A 4 55.58 22.77 28.97
CA ASN A 4 54.56 21.84 29.50
C ASN A 4 53.11 22.42 29.51
N ASN A 5 52.96 23.74 29.49
CA ASN A 5 51.61 24.35 29.52
C ASN A 5 50.94 24.36 28.14
N PHE A 6 51.71 24.45 27.05
CA PHE A 6 51.15 24.50 25.68
C PHE A 6 50.48 23.14 25.27
N LEU A 7 51.13 22.01 25.65
CA LEU A 7 50.59 20.68 25.36
C LEU A 7 49.35 20.31 26.19
N THR A 8 49.22 20.87 27.39
CA THR A 8 48.07 20.65 28.28
C THR A 8 46.83 21.45 27.79
N ASP A 9 47.07 22.66 27.27
CA ASP A 9 45.97 23.48 26.69
C ASP A 9 45.51 22.95 25.35
N LEU A 10 46.41 22.45 24.50
CA LEU A 10 46.04 21.80 23.22
C LEU A 10 45.21 20.53 23.46
N ARG A 11 45.52 19.71 24.48
CA ARG A 11 44.72 18.53 24.84
C ARG A 11 43.33 18.90 25.35
N LYS A 12 43.19 20.00 26.07
CA LYS A 12 41.87 20.49 26.55
C LYS A 12 41.03 21.05 25.40
N ILE A 13 41.65 21.71 24.43
CA ILE A 13 40.94 22.21 23.22
C ILE A 13 40.52 21.04 22.35
N VAL A 14 41.38 20.07 22.06
CA VAL A 14 41.07 18.89 21.26
C VAL A 14 40.00 18.04 21.96
N SER A 15 40.04 17.86 23.29
CA SER A 15 39.01 17.17 24.06
C SER A 15 37.67 17.88 24.01
N ARG A 16 37.63 19.22 24.08
CA ARG A 16 36.39 20.00 23.99
C ARG A 16 35.80 20.00 22.56
N VAL A 17 36.64 20.05 21.53
CA VAL A 17 36.22 19.96 20.15
C VAL A 17 35.68 18.55 19.83
N PHE A 18 36.32 17.49 20.35
CA PHE A 18 35.85 16.11 20.23
C PHE A 18 34.54 15.86 20.99
N THR A 19 34.37 16.44 22.18
CA THR A 19 33.13 16.36 22.97
C THR A 19 32.01 17.17 22.28
N PHE A 20 32.32 18.31 21.67
CA PHE A 20 31.34 19.10 20.89
C PHE A 20 30.94 18.43 19.57
N LEU A 21 31.87 17.76 18.89
CA LEU A 21 31.60 16.94 17.70
C LEU A 21 30.80 15.66 18.05
N LEU A 22 31.06 15.04 19.20
CA LEU A 22 30.23 13.92 19.68
C LEU A 22 28.80 14.36 20.07
N LEU A 23 28.64 15.57 20.60
CA LEU A 23 27.32 16.14 20.95
C LEU A 23 26.52 16.61 19.74
N LEU A 24 27.17 16.89 18.60
CA LEU A 24 26.50 17.22 17.34
C LEU A 24 26.02 15.96 16.57
N PHE A 25 26.52 14.76 16.92
CA PHE A 25 26.06 13.48 16.35
C PHE A 25 24.95 12.80 17.16
N THR A 26 24.46 13.39 18.26
CA THR A 26 23.28 12.91 19.00
C THR A 26 21.98 13.59 18.54
N ALA A 27 22.00 14.23 17.35
CA ALA A 27 20.80 14.79 16.77
C ALA A 27 20.08 13.72 15.94
N ASN A 28 18.91 13.34 16.39
CA ASN A 28 17.86 12.66 15.65
C ASN A 28 18.23 11.28 15.06
N VAL A 29 18.47 10.29 15.90
CA VAL A 29 17.97 8.96 15.60
C VAL A 29 16.44 9.07 15.76
N SER A 30 15.76 9.57 14.73
CA SER A 30 14.36 9.24 14.52
C SER A 30 14.34 7.72 14.52
N LEU A 31 13.73 7.10 15.52
CA LEU A 31 13.47 5.66 15.51
C LEU A 31 12.58 5.47 14.28
N ALA A 32 13.18 5.09 13.15
CA ALA A 32 12.42 4.74 11.97
C ALA A 32 11.38 3.72 12.42
N GLN A 33 10.13 3.94 12.05
CA GLN A 33 9.03 3.03 12.38
C GLN A 33 9.43 1.63 11.93
N ASN A 34 9.27 0.64 12.80
CA ASN A 34 9.54 -0.75 12.44
C ASN A 34 8.47 -1.23 11.46
N THR A 35 8.82 -1.32 10.19
CA THR A 35 7.95 -1.80 9.10
C THR A 35 8.14 -3.28 8.81
N CYS A 36 8.93 -3.98 9.62
CA CYS A 36 9.30 -5.38 9.44
C CYS A 36 8.69 -6.25 10.54
N SER A 37 8.09 -7.37 10.14
CA SER A 37 7.55 -8.38 11.05
C SER A 37 8.62 -9.29 11.68
N ASP A 38 9.86 -9.23 11.20
CA ASP A 38 10.98 -10.06 11.66
C ASP A 38 11.42 -9.66 13.08
N ASN A 39 11.33 -10.59 14.03
CA ASN A 39 11.70 -10.35 15.42
C ASN A 39 13.23 -10.47 15.67
N GLY A 40 14.00 -10.92 14.66
CA GLY A 40 15.46 -11.08 14.76
C GLY A 40 15.94 -12.33 15.53
N ASP A 41 15.02 -13.11 16.08
CA ASP A 41 15.29 -14.33 16.88
C ASP A 41 14.91 -15.63 16.16
N GLY A 42 14.62 -15.56 14.84
CA GLY A 42 14.15 -16.68 14.04
C GLY A 42 12.63 -16.80 14.02
N THR A 43 11.90 -15.84 14.59
CA THR A 43 10.44 -15.74 14.54
C THR A 43 10.00 -14.47 13.78
N PHE A 44 8.73 -14.41 13.44
CA PHE A 44 8.06 -13.22 12.93
C PHE A 44 6.73 -12.99 13.66
N THR A 45 6.19 -11.77 13.57
CA THR A 45 4.90 -11.39 14.17
C THR A 45 3.98 -10.81 13.11
N ASN A 46 2.75 -11.33 12.99
CA ASN A 46 1.71 -10.77 12.12
C ASN A 46 1.07 -9.49 12.69
N PRO A 47 0.60 -8.57 11.84
CA PRO A 47 0.56 -8.66 10.39
C PRO A 47 1.96 -8.62 9.75
N LEU A 48 2.14 -9.30 8.63
CA LEU A 48 3.40 -9.37 7.90
C LEU A 48 3.91 -7.99 7.48
N ILE A 49 3.01 -7.14 6.99
CA ILE A 49 3.25 -5.73 6.70
C ILE A 49 2.08 -4.94 7.33
N PRO A 50 2.33 -4.08 8.34
CA PRO A 50 1.26 -3.37 9.04
C PRO A 50 0.78 -2.13 8.26
N ALA A 51 0.44 -2.31 6.97
CA ALA A 51 -0.04 -1.27 6.07
C ALA A 51 -0.97 -1.86 5.00
N ASP A 52 -1.71 -0.99 4.30
CA ASP A 52 -2.70 -1.36 3.28
C ASP A 52 -2.05 -1.94 2.02
N PHE A 53 -1.87 -3.25 1.98
CA PHE A 53 -1.45 -4.06 0.82
C PHE A 53 -2.49 -5.15 0.57
N PRO A 54 -3.67 -4.76 0.05
CA PRO A 54 -4.79 -5.67 -0.12
C PRO A 54 -4.61 -6.66 -1.26
N ASP A 55 -5.43 -7.72 -1.22
CA ASP A 55 -5.58 -8.74 -2.26
C ASP A 55 -4.24 -9.36 -2.72
N PRO A 56 -3.39 -9.85 -1.79
CA PRO A 56 -2.06 -10.32 -2.13
C PRO A 56 -2.14 -11.60 -2.99
N ASP A 57 -1.54 -11.60 -4.18
CA ASP A 57 -1.17 -12.82 -4.89
C ASP A 57 0.34 -12.98 -4.89
N VAL A 58 0.80 -14.19 -4.59
CA VAL A 58 2.22 -14.49 -4.34
C VAL A 58 2.69 -15.63 -5.22
N ILE A 59 3.84 -15.43 -5.86
CA ILE A 59 4.52 -16.46 -6.64
C ILE A 59 5.98 -16.61 -6.20
N ARG A 60 6.58 -17.77 -6.49
CA ARG A 60 8.02 -18.01 -6.33
C ARG A 60 8.66 -18.29 -7.69
N VAL A 61 9.76 -17.59 -7.97
CA VAL A 61 10.60 -17.83 -9.14
C VAL A 61 12.04 -18.05 -8.66
N GLY A 62 12.54 -19.26 -8.77
CA GLY A 62 13.82 -19.63 -8.15
C GLY A 62 13.76 -19.48 -6.62
N ASP A 63 14.66 -18.68 -6.07
CA ASP A 63 14.75 -18.39 -4.63
C ASP A 63 14.08 -17.06 -4.23
N THR A 64 13.38 -16.43 -5.17
CA THR A 64 12.73 -15.13 -4.93
C THR A 64 11.22 -15.28 -4.91
N TYR A 65 10.58 -14.67 -3.93
CA TYR A 65 9.13 -14.55 -3.79
C TYR A 65 8.70 -13.17 -4.27
N TYR A 66 7.62 -13.10 -5.03
CA TYR A 66 7.04 -11.86 -5.51
C TYR A 66 5.59 -11.79 -5.08
N MET A 67 5.16 -10.63 -4.60
CA MET A 67 3.79 -10.36 -4.17
C MET A 67 3.27 -9.13 -4.88
N VAL A 68 2.12 -9.24 -5.53
CA VAL A 68 1.37 -8.09 -6.06
C VAL A 68 0.32 -7.65 -5.06
N SER A 69 -0.01 -6.36 -5.07
CA SER A 69 -1.09 -5.80 -4.26
C SER A 69 -1.92 -4.79 -5.05
N THR A 70 -3.21 -4.74 -4.73
CA THR A 70 -4.17 -3.77 -5.27
C THR A 70 -3.85 -2.34 -4.84
N THR A 71 -3.93 -1.40 -5.78
CA THR A 71 -3.72 0.04 -5.52
C THR A 71 -4.88 0.92 -5.99
N MET A 72 -5.89 0.33 -6.61
CA MET A 72 -7.09 0.98 -7.12
C MET A 72 -6.76 2.09 -8.13
N PHE A 73 -7.06 3.33 -7.76
CA PHE A 73 -6.87 4.55 -8.56
C PHE A 73 -5.55 5.29 -8.26
N VAL A 74 -4.68 4.71 -7.41
CA VAL A 74 -3.40 5.33 -7.01
C VAL A 74 -2.30 4.91 -7.98
N PHE A 75 -1.58 5.88 -8.57
CA PHE A 75 -0.50 5.65 -9.54
C PHE A 75 0.81 6.38 -9.16
N PRO A 76 2.00 5.79 -9.45
CA PRO A 76 2.21 4.45 -9.99
C PRO A 76 1.52 3.39 -9.12
N GLY A 77 0.88 2.42 -9.77
CA GLY A 77 0.03 1.42 -9.10
C GLY A 77 0.41 -0.02 -9.44
N MET A 78 -0.39 -0.96 -8.90
CA MET A 78 -0.12 -2.39 -8.98
C MET A 78 1.28 -2.68 -8.43
N THR A 79 1.43 -2.41 -7.13
CA THR A 79 2.71 -2.55 -6.43
C THR A 79 3.14 -4.02 -6.39
N VAL A 80 4.33 -4.29 -6.89
CA VAL A 80 5.01 -5.58 -6.76
C VAL A 80 6.09 -5.46 -5.69
N LEU A 81 6.02 -6.32 -4.69
CA LEU A 81 7.04 -6.49 -3.67
C LEU A 81 7.84 -7.77 -3.95
N LYS A 82 9.08 -7.85 -3.46
CA LYS A 82 9.89 -9.07 -3.49
C LYS A 82 10.46 -9.40 -2.12
N SER A 83 10.65 -10.69 -1.89
CA SER A 83 11.22 -11.25 -0.67
C SER A 83 12.08 -12.46 -1.00
N TYR A 84 13.01 -12.79 -0.12
CA TYR A 84 13.81 -14.00 -0.21
C TYR A 84 13.51 -14.99 0.94
N ASP A 85 12.62 -14.60 1.88
CA ASP A 85 12.29 -15.40 3.06
C ASP A 85 10.81 -15.37 3.45
N LEU A 86 9.94 -14.72 2.64
CA LEU A 86 8.50 -14.49 2.89
C LEU A 86 8.20 -13.54 4.06
N VAL A 87 9.19 -13.10 4.83
CA VAL A 87 9.03 -12.25 6.02
C VAL A 87 9.51 -10.83 5.76
N ASN A 88 10.67 -10.71 5.11
CA ASN A 88 11.30 -9.43 4.81
C ASN A 88 11.00 -9.03 3.36
N TRP A 89 10.26 -7.95 3.17
CA TRP A 89 9.81 -7.49 1.86
C TRP A 89 10.45 -6.16 1.48
N GLU A 90 10.69 -5.99 0.18
CA GLU A 90 11.15 -4.73 -0.41
C GLU A 90 10.33 -4.40 -1.66
N TYR A 91 10.22 -3.12 -2.01
CA TYR A 91 9.60 -2.72 -3.26
C TYR A 91 10.42 -3.26 -4.44
N CYS A 92 9.72 -3.86 -5.41
CA CYS A 92 10.31 -4.38 -6.65
C CYS A 92 9.97 -3.48 -7.83
N SER A 93 8.68 -3.23 -8.06
CA SER A 93 8.18 -2.33 -9.11
C SER A 93 6.75 -1.88 -8.81
N ASN A 94 6.29 -0.90 -9.59
CA ASN A 94 4.89 -0.59 -9.76
C ASN A 94 4.55 -0.86 -11.24
N ALA A 95 3.76 -1.91 -11.50
CA ALA A 95 3.53 -2.40 -12.86
C ALA A 95 2.69 -1.45 -13.74
N LEU A 96 1.96 -0.53 -13.11
CA LEU A 96 1.16 0.50 -13.77
C LEU A 96 1.71 1.88 -13.42
N PRO A 97 2.60 2.47 -14.23
CA PRO A 97 3.13 3.81 -13.97
C PRO A 97 2.04 4.89 -14.06
N ARG A 98 1.05 4.69 -14.93
CA ARG A 98 -0.18 5.47 -15.08
C ARG A 98 -1.24 4.63 -15.79
N PHE A 99 -2.47 5.11 -15.86
CA PHE A 99 -3.57 4.40 -16.50
C PHE A 99 -4.35 5.31 -17.45
N ASP A 100 -4.07 5.20 -18.75
CA ASP A 100 -4.55 6.12 -19.80
C ASP A 100 -5.79 5.60 -20.57
N PHE A 101 -6.59 4.73 -19.94
CA PHE A 101 -7.78 4.14 -20.57
C PHE A 101 -9.07 4.91 -20.31
N SER A 102 -9.01 6.00 -19.55
CA SER A 102 -10.13 6.91 -19.33
C SER A 102 -9.64 8.26 -18.79
N PRO A 103 -10.21 9.41 -19.21
CA PRO A 103 -9.87 10.73 -18.68
C PRO A 103 -10.22 10.88 -17.18
N CYS A 104 -11.05 10.00 -16.64
CA CYS A 104 -11.37 10.00 -15.22
C CYS A 104 -10.17 9.67 -14.34
N TYR A 105 -9.14 9.01 -14.87
CA TYR A 105 -7.89 8.80 -14.17
C TYR A 105 -7.00 10.04 -14.12
N ASP A 106 -7.27 11.06 -14.94
CA ASP A 106 -6.63 12.37 -14.88
C ASP A 106 -7.46 13.38 -14.08
N LEU A 107 -8.51 12.93 -13.39
CA LEU A 107 -9.51 13.77 -12.70
C LEU A 107 -10.13 14.84 -13.62
N ASP A 108 -10.30 14.50 -14.90
CA ASP A 108 -10.87 15.41 -15.90
C ASP A 108 -12.38 15.23 -16.02
N GLY A 109 -13.12 16.06 -15.27
CA GLY A 109 -14.58 16.04 -15.21
C GLY A 109 -15.20 14.84 -14.50
N CYS A 110 -14.41 13.85 -14.10
CA CYS A 110 -14.84 12.64 -13.39
C CYS A 110 -13.67 12.07 -12.56
N ASN A 111 -13.91 10.95 -11.85
CA ASN A 111 -12.90 10.26 -11.04
C ASN A 111 -13.10 8.74 -11.06
N ARG A 112 -12.17 8.01 -10.43
CA ARG A 112 -12.19 6.55 -10.28
C ARG A 112 -12.04 6.10 -8.83
N TYR A 113 -12.47 6.91 -7.86
CA TYR A 113 -12.54 6.47 -6.47
C TYR A 113 -13.37 5.18 -6.32
N GLY A 114 -12.88 4.22 -5.54
CA GLY A 114 -13.50 2.90 -5.41
C GLY A 114 -13.50 2.05 -6.68
N HIS A 115 -12.83 2.50 -7.73
CA HIS A 115 -12.65 1.84 -9.02
C HIS A 115 -11.15 1.77 -9.34
N GLY A 116 -10.78 1.42 -10.56
CA GLY A 116 -9.37 1.30 -10.94
C GLY A 116 -8.90 -0.15 -10.93
N GLN A 117 -7.64 -0.39 -10.59
CA GLN A 117 -7.05 -1.73 -10.57
C GLN A 117 -7.54 -2.49 -9.32
N TRP A 118 -8.34 -3.55 -9.54
CA TRP A 118 -8.85 -4.47 -8.53
C TRP A 118 -7.92 -5.67 -8.34
N ALA A 119 -8.33 -6.67 -7.55
CA ALA A 119 -7.55 -7.87 -7.29
C ALA A 119 -6.90 -8.43 -8.55
N THR A 120 -5.63 -8.80 -8.45
CA THR A 120 -4.77 -9.18 -9.57
C THR A 120 -4.27 -10.60 -9.40
N SER A 121 -4.41 -11.42 -10.45
CA SER A 121 -3.72 -12.70 -10.52
C SER A 121 -2.28 -12.50 -10.98
N PHE A 122 -1.32 -13.05 -10.27
CA PHE A 122 0.11 -12.98 -10.56
C PHE A 122 0.64 -14.37 -10.92
N ARG A 123 1.21 -14.53 -12.12
CA ARG A 123 1.76 -15.80 -12.58
C ARG A 123 3.10 -15.59 -13.28
N TYR A 124 3.92 -16.63 -13.24
CA TYR A 124 5.14 -16.74 -14.04
C TYR A 124 5.08 -18.02 -14.86
N HIS A 125 5.20 -17.89 -16.17
CA HIS A 125 5.15 -19.01 -17.09
C HIS A 125 6.08 -18.73 -18.28
N ASP A 126 6.90 -19.71 -18.65
CA ASP A 126 7.82 -19.68 -19.79
C ASP A 126 8.65 -18.36 -19.88
N GLY A 127 9.30 -17.99 -18.76
CA GLY A 127 10.17 -16.82 -18.73
C GLY A 127 9.44 -15.47 -18.65
N THR A 128 8.12 -15.47 -18.53
CA THR A 128 7.30 -14.25 -18.53
C THR A 128 6.44 -14.15 -17.26
N PHE A 129 6.44 -12.98 -16.66
CA PHE A 129 5.52 -12.61 -15.59
C PHE A 129 4.23 -12.05 -16.19
N TYR A 130 3.08 -12.45 -15.63
CA TYR A 130 1.75 -12.05 -16.04
C TYR A 130 0.98 -11.50 -14.86
N LEU A 131 0.32 -10.35 -15.04
CA LEU A 131 -0.59 -9.73 -14.08
C LEU A 131 -1.93 -9.52 -14.77
N LEU A 132 -2.92 -10.37 -14.44
CA LEU A 132 -4.28 -10.29 -14.98
C LEU A 132 -5.19 -9.61 -13.96
N PHE A 133 -5.87 -8.54 -14.37
CA PHE A 133 -6.74 -7.78 -13.49
C PHE A 133 -7.94 -7.18 -14.22
N ILE A 134 -8.85 -6.65 -13.45
CA ILE A 134 -10.04 -5.93 -13.94
C ILE A 134 -10.08 -4.52 -13.37
N THR A 135 -10.63 -3.59 -14.16
CA THR A 135 -11.26 -2.36 -13.65
C THR A 135 -12.75 -2.45 -13.87
N LEU A 136 -13.56 -1.95 -12.93
CA LEU A 136 -15.02 -2.09 -13.03
C LEU A 136 -15.64 -1.29 -14.18
N ASN A 137 -14.93 -0.29 -14.71
CA ASN A 137 -15.44 0.58 -15.77
C ASN A 137 -14.84 0.28 -17.14
N GLU A 138 -13.53 -0.03 -17.20
CA GLU A 138 -12.80 -0.17 -18.45
C GLU A 138 -12.65 -1.63 -18.89
N GLY A 139 -12.91 -2.60 -18.00
CA GLY A 139 -12.87 -4.04 -18.28
C GLY A 139 -11.57 -4.73 -17.88
N GLY A 140 -11.20 -5.80 -18.60
CA GLY A 140 -10.04 -6.64 -18.29
C GLY A 140 -8.74 -6.16 -18.92
N PHE A 141 -7.64 -6.42 -18.23
CA PHE A 141 -6.28 -6.04 -18.65
C PHE A 141 -5.28 -7.12 -18.30
N LEU A 142 -4.25 -7.22 -19.11
CA LEU A 142 -3.08 -8.06 -18.85
C LEU A 142 -1.81 -7.20 -18.91
N CYS A 143 -1.02 -7.23 -17.84
CA CYS A 143 0.36 -6.77 -17.89
C CYS A 143 1.30 -7.96 -18.06
N SER A 144 2.40 -7.77 -18.79
CA SER A 144 3.45 -8.78 -18.91
C SER A 144 4.85 -8.15 -18.92
N ALA A 145 5.82 -8.89 -18.39
CA ALA A 145 7.24 -8.52 -18.37
C ALA A 145 8.12 -9.76 -18.28
N THR A 146 9.35 -9.68 -18.79
CA THR A 146 10.34 -10.74 -18.63
C THR A 146 11.10 -10.66 -17.30
N GLN A 147 11.01 -9.54 -16.60
CA GLN A 147 11.57 -9.33 -15.28
C GLN A 147 10.52 -8.67 -14.38
N ALA A 148 10.50 -9.03 -13.10
CA ALA A 148 9.52 -8.48 -12.15
C ALA A 148 9.72 -6.98 -11.88
N GLU A 149 10.92 -6.47 -12.11
CA GLU A 149 11.26 -5.05 -12.08
C GLU A 149 10.69 -4.28 -13.29
N GLY A 150 10.24 -4.97 -14.34
CA GLY A 150 9.76 -4.42 -15.59
C GLY A 150 10.86 -4.27 -16.64
N PRO A 151 10.64 -3.46 -17.71
CA PRO A 151 9.42 -2.71 -17.95
C PRO A 151 8.21 -3.60 -18.21
N TRP A 152 7.06 -3.18 -17.70
CA TRP A 152 5.78 -3.87 -17.89
C TRP A 152 5.06 -3.31 -19.11
N SER A 153 4.59 -4.21 -20.00
CA SER A 153 3.63 -3.88 -21.04
C SER A 153 2.21 -4.08 -20.54
N ILE A 154 1.27 -3.24 -20.96
CA ILE A 154 -0.15 -3.38 -20.65
C ILE A 154 -0.96 -3.51 -21.91
N ARG A 155 -1.96 -4.40 -21.92
CA ARG A 155 -2.96 -4.48 -22.98
C ARG A 155 -4.35 -4.73 -22.42
N LYS A 156 -5.36 -4.14 -23.07
CA LYS A 156 -6.77 -4.39 -22.78
C LYS A 156 -7.18 -5.73 -23.37
N LEU A 157 -7.97 -6.48 -22.61
CA LEU A 157 -8.56 -7.75 -23.03
C LEU A 157 -9.99 -7.55 -23.54
N PRO A 158 -10.49 -8.46 -24.40
CA PRO A 158 -11.87 -8.38 -24.90
C PRO A 158 -12.92 -8.62 -23.81
N LYS A 159 -12.55 -9.26 -22.70
CA LYS A 159 -13.40 -9.53 -21.54
C LYS A 159 -12.68 -9.24 -20.24
N GLY A 160 -13.39 -8.69 -19.26
CA GLY A 160 -12.96 -8.60 -17.87
C GLY A 160 -13.41 -9.81 -17.07
N PHE A 161 -12.58 -10.21 -16.10
CA PHE A 161 -12.83 -11.32 -15.19
C PHE A 161 -12.76 -10.80 -13.75
N TYR A 162 -13.83 -10.93 -12.99
CA TYR A 162 -13.89 -10.45 -11.61
C TYR A 162 -13.07 -11.37 -10.72
N ASP A 163 -12.13 -10.80 -9.93
CA ASP A 163 -11.20 -11.51 -9.05
C ASP A 163 -10.53 -12.70 -9.76
N PRO A 164 -9.77 -12.44 -10.84
CA PRO A 164 -9.29 -13.49 -11.72
C PRO A 164 -8.23 -14.37 -11.07
N GLY A 165 -8.31 -15.67 -11.31
CA GLY A 165 -7.25 -16.65 -11.04
C GLY A 165 -6.73 -17.23 -12.36
N LEU A 166 -5.69 -16.60 -12.96
CA LEU A 166 -5.04 -17.10 -14.17
C LEU A 166 -4.31 -18.40 -13.86
N PHE A 167 -4.43 -19.38 -14.74
CA PHE A 167 -3.83 -20.69 -14.56
C PHE A 167 -3.32 -21.26 -15.90
N PHE A 168 -2.06 -21.70 -15.89
CA PHE A 168 -1.44 -22.46 -16.97
C PHE A 168 -1.39 -23.91 -16.55
N ASP A 169 -2.10 -24.79 -17.26
CA ASP A 169 -2.14 -26.22 -16.97
C ASP A 169 -0.96 -26.95 -17.63
N ASP A 170 -0.61 -28.12 -17.10
CA ASP A 170 0.52 -28.96 -17.55
C ASP A 170 0.37 -29.43 -19.01
N ASN A 171 -0.85 -29.47 -19.55
CA ASN A 171 -1.14 -29.86 -20.93
C ASN A 171 -1.02 -28.69 -21.93
N GLY A 172 -0.66 -27.48 -21.44
CA GLY A 172 -0.53 -26.26 -22.24
C GLY A 172 -1.81 -25.44 -22.38
N ASP A 173 -2.93 -25.91 -21.84
CA ASP A 173 -4.16 -25.11 -21.81
C ASP A 173 -4.05 -23.97 -20.79
N VAL A 174 -4.72 -22.85 -21.09
CA VAL A 174 -4.78 -21.68 -20.21
C VAL A 174 -6.21 -21.44 -19.77
N TYR A 175 -6.40 -21.20 -18.49
CA TYR A 175 -7.71 -20.97 -17.90
C TYR A 175 -7.70 -19.74 -17.01
N VAL A 176 -8.88 -19.15 -16.80
CA VAL A 176 -9.14 -18.18 -15.73
C VAL A 176 -10.33 -18.63 -14.91
N ALA A 177 -10.12 -18.73 -13.58
CA ALA A 177 -11.21 -18.83 -12.62
C ALA A 177 -11.64 -17.43 -12.22
N HIS A 178 -12.94 -17.18 -12.09
CA HIS A 178 -13.45 -15.84 -11.78
C HIS A 178 -14.90 -15.90 -11.26
N GLY A 179 -15.34 -14.81 -10.64
CA GLY A 179 -16.74 -14.66 -10.25
C GLY A 179 -16.96 -14.15 -8.84
N TYR A 180 -18.21 -13.91 -8.48
CA TYR A 180 -18.69 -13.49 -7.18
C TYR A 180 -19.95 -14.27 -6.81
N GLY A 181 -19.88 -15.07 -5.75
CA GLY A 181 -20.93 -16.02 -5.37
C GLY A 181 -20.92 -17.29 -6.23
N ASP A 182 -21.10 -17.13 -7.52
CA ASP A 182 -20.92 -18.16 -8.54
C ASP A 182 -19.50 -18.07 -9.13
N LEU A 183 -18.79 -19.20 -9.16
CA LEU A 183 -17.46 -19.30 -9.74
C LEU A 183 -17.51 -19.99 -11.10
N PHE A 184 -16.79 -19.42 -12.03
CA PHE A 184 -16.68 -19.88 -13.42
C PHE A 184 -15.25 -20.22 -13.77
N ILE A 185 -15.06 -21.18 -14.67
CA ILE A 185 -13.82 -21.43 -15.40
C ILE A 185 -14.06 -21.08 -16.87
N THR A 186 -13.18 -20.21 -17.39
CA THR A 186 -13.17 -19.83 -18.82
C THR A 186 -11.83 -20.26 -19.42
N PRO A 187 -11.83 -21.08 -20.49
CA PRO A 187 -10.61 -21.37 -21.25
C PRO A 187 -10.19 -20.12 -22.04
N LEU A 188 -8.89 -19.88 -22.12
CA LEU A 188 -8.30 -18.76 -22.83
C LEU A 188 -7.47 -19.26 -24.03
N ASP A 189 -7.44 -18.47 -25.09
CA ASP A 189 -6.54 -18.70 -26.21
C ASP A 189 -5.13 -18.11 -25.95
N GLU A 190 -4.24 -18.23 -26.90
CA GLU A 190 -2.87 -17.69 -26.87
C GLU A 190 -2.79 -16.16 -26.67
N ASN A 191 -3.88 -15.46 -26.97
CA ASN A 191 -4.03 -14.03 -26.76
C ASN A 191 -4.77 -13.68 -25.47
N PHE A 192 -5.01 -14.67 -24.58
CA PHE A 192 -5.79 -14.51 -23.35
C PHE A 192 -7.22 -14.01 -23.59
N ALA A 193 -7.75 -14.20 -24.78
CA ALA A 193 -9.14 -14.02 -25.08
C ALA A 193 -9.93 -15.30 -24.76
N PRO A 194 -11.23 -15.20 -24.40
CA PRO A 194 -12.03 -16.42 -24.18
C PRO A 194 -12.04 -17.34 -25.40
N ALA A 195 -11.57 -18.58 -25.22
CA ALA A 195 -11.57 -19.63 -26.23
C ALA A 195 -12.84 -20.51 -26.16
N GLY A 196 -13.73 -20.22 -25.22
CA GLY A 196 -15.00 -20.92 -25.01
C GLY A 196 -15.94 -20.12 -24.12
N ARG A 197 -17.05 -20.75 -23.73
CA ARG A 197 -18.02 -20.15 -22.81
C ARG A 197 -17.53 -20.26 -21.36
N ASP A 198 -18.02 -19.38 -20.50
CA ASP A 198 -17.89 -19.52 -19.06
C ASP A 198 -18.64 -20.79 -18.60
N SER A 199 -17.93 -21.65 -17.89
CA SER A 199 -18.51 -22.85 -17.28
C SER A 199 -18.69 -22.59 -15.80
N LEU A 200 -19.93 -22.58 -15.30
CA LEU A 200 -20.23 -22.54 -13.87
C LEU A 200 -19.69 -23.83 -13.24
N VAL A 201 -18.75 -23.69 -12.30
CA VAL A 201 -18.10 -24.83 -11.65
C VAL A 201 -18.47 -24.98 -10.18
N TYR A 202 -18.87 -23.87 -9.54
CA TYR A 202 -19.28 -23.89 -8.14
C TYR A 202 -20.15 -22.68 -7.79
N THR A 203 -21.11 -22.90 -6.88
CA THR A 203 -21.88 -21.83 -6.24
C THR A 203 -21.60 -21.86 -4.76
N GLY A 204 -21.23 -20.74 -4.17
CA GLY A 204 -20.86 -20.64 -2.76
C GLY A 204 -21.99 -21.11 -1.83
N THR A 205 -21.66 -21.98 -0.87
CA THR A 205 -22.64 -22.62 0.02
C THR A 205 -22.61 -22.13 1.46
N VAL A 206 -21.47 -21.60 1.93
CA VAL A 206 -21.31 -21.15 3.33
C VAL A 206 -22.07 -19.83 3.58
N ARG A 207 -21.93 -18.88 2.64
CA ARG A 207 -22.67 -17.60 2.59
C ARG A 207 -22.54 -16.97 1.20
N GLN A 208 -23.18 -15.83 0.97
CA GLN A 208 -22.96 -15.06 -0.27
C GLN A 208 -21.55 -14.48 -0.34
N GLY A 209 -21.08 -14.20 -1.55
CA GLY A 209 -19.83 -13.47 -1.80
C GLY A 209 -18.58 -14.35 -1.79
N LEU A 210 -18.65 -15.56 -2.35
CA LEU A 210 -17.46 -16.36 -2.66
C LEU A 210 -16.68 -15.70 -3.81
N GLU A 211 -15.40 -15.37 -3.58
CA GLU A 211 -14.57 -14.58 -4.50
C GLU A 211 -13.06 -14.82 -4.27
N GLY A 212 -12.18 -14.01 -4.88
CA GLY A 212 -10.74 -14.03 -4.62
C GLY A 212 -10.08 -15.33 -5.04
N THR A 213 -10.42 -15.86 -6.22
CA THR A 213 -10.06 -17.22 -6.62
C THR A 213 -8.64 -17.31 -7.16
N HIS A 214 -7.81 -18.16 -6.53
CA HIS A 214 -6.50 -18.58 -7.06
C HIS A 214 -6.54 -20.06 -7.43
N VAL A 215 -5.99 -20.42 -8.60
CA VAL A 215 -6.02 -21.80 -9.11
C VAL A 215 -4.66 -22.47 -8.95
N TYR A 216 -4.67 -23.69 -8.43
CA TYR A 216 -3.50 -24.54 -8.29
C TYR A 216 -3.80 -25.97 -8.75
N LYS A 217 -2.78 -26.67 -9.24
CA LYS A 217 -2.82 -28.12 -9.49
C LYS A 217 -1.74 -28.78 -8.64
N ILE A 218 -2.15 -29.62 -7.70
CA ILE A 218 -1.26 -30.22 -6.70
C ILE A 218 -1.68 -31.68 -6.53
N ASP A 219 -0.72 -32.58 -6.69
CA ASP A 219 -0.92 -34.04 -6.55
C ASP A 219 -2.10 -34.59 -7.39
N GLY A 220 -2.28 -34.03 -8.61
CA GLY A 220 -3.33 -34.45 -9.55
C GLY A 220 -4.71 -33.85 -9.29
N TYR A 221 -4.87 -33.00 -8.26
CA TYR A 221 -6.11 -32.28 -7.98
C TYR A 221 -6.00 -30.81 -8.33
N TYR A 222 -7.08 -30.25 -8.84
CA TYR A 222 -7.28 -28.80 -8.98
C TYR A 222 -7.85 -28.24 -7.69
N TYR A 223 -7.25 -27.13 -7.24
CA TYR A 223 -7.71 -26.37 -6.08
C TYR A 223 -8.09 -24.97 -6.52
N LEU A 224 -9.31 -24.54 -6.18
CA LEU A 224 -9.68 -23.14 -6.19
C LEU A 224 -9.56 -22.63 -4.76
N TYR A 225 -8.57 -21.81 -4.50
CA TYR A 225 -8.33 -21.22 -3.18
C TYR A 225 -9.01 -19.87 -3.13
N CYS A 226 -10.11 -19.78 -2.38
CA CYS A 226 -11.08 -18.70 -2.46
C CYS A 226 -11.40 -18.15 -1.07
N THR A 227 -12.15 -17.06 -1.03
CA THR A 227 -12.59 -16.44 0.20
C THR A 227 -14.09 -16.14 0.18
N TYR A 228 -14.69 -16.13 1.35
CA TYR A 228 -15.91 -15.36 1.59
C TYR A 228 -15.48 -14.07 2.26
N GLY A 229 -15.50 -12.96 1.50
CA GLY A 229 -14.96 -11.68 1.90
C GLY A 229 -15.73 -10.97 3.01
N GLY A 230 -15.30 -9.74 3.31
CA GLY A 230 -15.88 -8.87 4.32
C GLY A 230 -15.28 -9.09 5.72
N ARG A 231 -15.81 -8.34 6.69
CA ARG A 231 -15.26 -8.20 8.04
C ARG A 231 -14.97 -9.53 8.76
N ASP A 232 -15.87 -10.51 8.61
CA ASP A 232 -15.71 -11.86 9.17
C ASP A 232 -15.24 -12.83 8.08
N GLY A 233 -14.32 -12.40 7.25
CA GLY A 233 -13.79 -13.17 6.13
C GLY A 233 -13.26 -14.53 6.55
N ILE A 234 -13.46 -15.53 5.70
CA ILE A 234 -12.95 -16.88 5.89
C ILE A 234 -12.29 -17.38 4.62
N GLN A 235 -11.25 -18.17 4.77
CA GLN A 235 -10.57 -18.81 3.65
C GLN A 235 -11.12 -20.21 3.43
N VAL A 236 -11.41 -20.54 2.17
CA VAL A 236 -11.88 -21.85 1.75
C VAL A 236 -11.01 -22.41 0.63
N ALA A 237 -10.99 -23.72 0.49
CA ALA A 237 -10.44 -24.42 -0.65
C ALA A 237 -11.53 -25.27 -1.29
N LEU A 238 -11.64 -25.22 -2.60
CA LEU A 238 -12.46 -26.13 -3.40
C LEU A 238 -11.51 -27.13 -4.07
N ARG A 239 -11.84 -28.40 -4.10
CA ARG A 239 -10.99 -29.47 -4.66
C ARG A 239 -11.76 -30.32 -5.65
N SER A 240 -11.13 -30.63 -6.81
CA SER A 240 -11.64 -31.57 -7.81
C SER A 240 -10.51 -32.25 -8.55
N SER A 241 -10.75 -33.44 -9.09
CA SER A 241 -9.84 -34.10 -10.04
C SER A 241 -9.97 -33.58 -11.48
N ASN A 242 -10.94 -32.71 -11.75
CA ASN A 242 -11.19 -32.09 -13.05
C ASN A 242 -11.38 -30.59 -12.87
N ILE A 243 -10.78 -29.79 -13.76
CA ILE A 243 -10.85 -28.33 -13.67
C ILE A 243 -12.27 -27.77 -13.76
N TYR A 244 -13.16 -28.49 -14.41
CA TYR A 244 -14.60 -28.16 -14.51
C TYR A 244 -15.45 -28.77 -13.39
N GLY A 245 -14.83 -29.39 -12.37
CA GLY A 245 -15.52 -29.99 -11.24
C GLY A 245 -16.02 -31.43 -11.49
N PRO A 246 -16.91 -31.93 -10.64
CA PRO A 246 -17.49 -31.24 -9.47
C PRO A 246 -16.47 -30.96 -8.38
N TYR A 247 -16.63 -29.83 -7.69
CA TYR A 247 -15.77 -29.43 -6.59
C TYR A 247 -16.40 -29.73 -5.22
N GLU A 248 -15.55 -30.14 -4.28
CA GLU A 248 -15.86 -30.22 -2.86
C GLU A 248 -15.31 -28.97 -2.16
N GLU A 249 -16.04 -28.41 -1.19
CA GLU A 249 -15.63 -27.23 -0.42
C GLU A 249 -15.20 -27.59 0.99
N LYS A 250 -14.10 -26.96 1.47
CA LYS A 250 -13.67 -27.02 2.87
C LYS A 250 -13.23 -25.65 3.35
N VAL A 251 -13.71 -25.23 4.53
CA VAL A 251 -13.16 -24.09 5.26
C VAL A 251 -11.76 -24.48 5.75
N VAL A 252 -10.73 -23.75 5.35
CA VAL A 252 -9.32 -24.04 5.64
C VAL A 252 -8.70 -23.07 6.63
N LEU A 253 -9.32 -21.90 6.84
CA LEU A 253 -9.01 -20.97 7.91
C LEU A 253 -10.25 -20.15 8.26
N ARG A 254 -10.55 -20.06 9.56
CA ARG A 254 -11.56 -19.17 10.11
C ARG A 254 -11.05 -18.63 11.43
N ASP A 255 -10.42 -17.49 11.40
CA ASP A 255 -9.90 -16.85 12.62
C ASP A 255 -9.59 -15.37 12.41
N THR A 256 -9.28 -14.70 13.52
CA THR A 256 -8.82 -13.33 13.59
C THR A 256 -7.39 -13.31 14.09
N VAL A 257 -6.65 -12.22 13.83
CA VAL A 257 -5.39 -11.92 14.52
C VAL A 257 -5.74 -11.11 15.77
N PRO A 258 -5.40 -11.56 16.99
CA PRO A 258 -5.63 -10.79 18.21
C PRO A 258 -5.08 -9.36 18.11
N GLY A 259 -5.89 -8.38 18.50
CA GLY A 259 -5.57 -6.96 18.34
C GLY A 259 -5.95 -6.38 16.98
N VAL A 260 -6.24 -7.25 16.00
CA VAL A 260 -6.86 -6.91 14.70
C VAL A 260 -8.19 -7.63 14.67
N THR A 261 -9.29 -6.92 14.59
CA THR A 261 -10.64 -7.41 14.97
C THR A 261 -11.32 -8.25 13.89
N PHE A 262 -10.66 -8.62 12.78
CA PHE A 262 -11.35 -9.15 11.61
C PHE A 262 -10.70 -10.41 11.05
N GLY A 263 -11.47 -11.15 10.24
CA GLY A 263 -11.07 -12.43 9.68
C GLY A 263 -9.85 -12.35 8.77
N ILE A 264 -9.04 -13.41 8.77
CA ILE A 264 -7.89 -13.58 7.88
C ILE A 264 -8.40 -14.30 6.64
N HIS A 265 -8.28 -13.68 5.47
CA HIS A 265 -8.82 -14.24 4.23
C HIS A 265 -8.18 -13.63 2.98
N GLN A 266 -8.53 -14.16 1.83
CA GLN A 266 -8.11 -13.75 0.47
C GLN A 266 -6.60 -13.61 0.30
N GLY A 267 -6.05 -14.45 -0.57
CA GLY A 267 -4.64 -14.45 -0.96
C GLY A 267 -4.20 -15.81 -1.48
N ALA A 268 -2.91 -16.07 -1.45
CA ALA A 268 -2.28 -17.13 -2.22
C ALA A 268 -1.60 -18.20 -1.39
N LEU A 269 -1.54 -19.42 -1.94
CA LEU A 269 -0.67 -20.51 -1.48
C LEU A 269 0.74 -20.35 -2.05
N ILE A 270 1.74 -20.66 -1.26
CA ILE A 270 3.13 -20.63 -1.70
C ILE A 270 3.95 -21.77 -1.09
N GLN A 271 4.77 -22.42 -1.90
CA GLN A 271 5.72 -23.42 -1.43
C GLN A 271 7.14 -22.85 -1.44
N THR A 272 7.86 -23.01 -0.33
CA THR A 272 9.27 -22.63 -0.26
C THR A 272 10.13 -23.59 -1.10
N GLN A 273 11.37 -23.17 -1.42
CA GLN A 273 12.36 -24.04 -2.09
C GLN A 273 12.77 -25.27 -1.25
N THR A 274 12.47 -25.26 0.05
CA THR A 274 12.69 -26.40 0.95
C THR A 274 11.46 -27.30 1.12
N GLY A 275 10.38 -27.00 0.37
CA GLY A 275 9.15 -27.80 0.37
C GLY A 275 8.13 -27.46 1.44
N GLN A 276 8.38 -26.45 2.29
CA GLN A 276 7.37 -25.99 3.26
C GLN A 276 6.25 -25.22 2.56
N TRP A 277 5.01 -25.44 2.99
CA TRP A 277 3.86 -24.71 2.49
C TRP A 277 3.46 -23.57 3.44
N TRP A 278 3.07 -22.46 2.84
CA TRP A 278 2.65 -21.23 3.50
C TRP A 278 1.48 -20.60 2.74
N THR A 279 0.81 -19.67 3.35
CA THR A 279 -0.17 -18.82 2.69
C THR A 279 0.01 -17.38 3.15
N ILE A 280 -0.09 -16.42 2.21
CA ILE A 280 -0.21 -15.00 2.52
C ILE A 280 -1.64 -14.61 2.23
N LEU A 281 -2.33 -14.16 3.27
CA LEU A 281 -3.71 -13.68 3.26
C LEU A 281 -3.72 -12.28 3.84
N PHE A 282 -4.75 -11.50 3.61
CA PHE A 282 -4.87 -10.25 4.34
C PHE A 282 -5.81 -10.35 5.54
N VAL A 283 -5.73 -9.37 6.42
CA VAL A 283 -6.64 -9.13 7.52
C VAL A 283 -7.11 -7.68 7.46
N ASP A 284 -8.43 -7.45 7.60
CA ASP A 284 -8.97 -6.09 7.68
C ASP A 284 -8.50 -5.40 8.96
N SER A 285 -7.85 -4.25 8.83
CA SER A 285 -7.38 -3.43 9.93
C SER A 285 -8.16 -2.11 10.04
N GLY A 286 -9.49 -2.21 9.90
CA GLY A 286 -10.39 -1.06 10.00
C GLY A 286 -10.02 0.07 9.05
N PRO A 287 -9.96 1.32 9.53
CA PRO A 287 -9.74 2.48 8.67
C PRO A 287 -8.35 2.52 8.00
N LEU A 288 -7.37 1.76 8.48
CA LEU A 288 -6.04 1.71 7.87
C LEU A 288 -5.93 0.71 6.71
N GLY A 289 -6.98 -0.08 6.45
CA GLY A 289 -7.06 -0.94 5.29
C GLY A 289 -6.76 -2.42 5.58
N ARG A 290 -6.19 -3.13 4.61
CA ARG A 290 -6.03 -4.57 4.60
C ARG A 290 -4.55 -4.95 4.66
N PHE A 291 -4.14 -5.59 5.75
CA PHE A 291 -2.75 -5.89 6.05
C PHE A 291 -2.41 -7.34 5.71
N PRO A 292 -1.36 -7.62 4.92
CA PRO A 292 -0.90 -8.99 4.69
C PRO A 292 -0.52 -9.71 5.98
N SER A 293 -0.85 -10.98 6.04
CA SER A 293 -0.58 -11.90 7.13
C SER A 293 0.01 -13.21 6.58
N LEU A 294 1.13 -13.66 7.12
CA LEU A 294 1.78 -14.92 6.74
C LEU A 294 1.34 -16.03 7.69
N GLN A 295 0.79 -17.11 7.14
CA GLN A 295 0.32 -18.24 7.92
C GLN A 295 1.04 -19.53 7.48
N PRO A 296 1.50 -20.38 8.42
CA PRO A 296 1.97 -21.72 8.07
C PRO A 296 0.83 -22.51 7.47
N LEU A 297 1.14 -23.52 6.66
CA LEU A 297 0.13 -24.35 6.03
C LEU A 297 0.53 -25.82 6.10
N SER A 298 -0.45 -26.65 6.45
CA SER A 298 -0.31 -28.11 6.50
C SER A 298 -1.33 -28.78 5.59
N TRP A 299 -0.91 -29.84 4.89
CA TRP A 299 -1.82 -30.68 4.11
C TRP A 299 -2.42 -31.76 5.02
N VAL A 300 -3.73 -31.70 5.22
CA VAL A 300 -4.49 -32.66 6.05
C VAL A 300 -5.56 -33.32 5.19
N ASP A 301 -5.46 -34.63 4.95
CA ASP A 301 -6.34 -35.40 4.06
C ASP A 301 -6.48 -34.78 2.66
N GLY A 302 -5.37 -34.21 2.14
CA GLY A 302 -5.33 -33.51 0.86
C GLY A 302 -6.00 -32.14 0.85
N TRP A 303 -6.14 -31.49 2.01
CA TRP A 303 -6.66 -30.12 2.13
C TRP A 303 -5.61 -29.15 2.69
N PRO A 304 -5.47 -27.94 2.14
CA PRO A 304 -4.48 -26.94 2.56
C PRO A 304 -4.97 -26.18 3.81
N VAL A 305 -4.78 -26.77 4.98
CA VAL A 305 -5.22 -26.17 6.26
C VAL A 305 -4.21 -25.11 6.69
N ALA A 306 -4.65 -23.85 6.75
CA ALA A 306 -3.81 -22.70 7.08
C ALA A 306 -3.78 -22.44 8.60
N GLY A 307 -2.68 -21.81 9.06
CA GLY A 307 -2.43 -21.59 10.48
C GLY A 307 -2.17 -22.91 11.22
N ILE A 308 -2.63 -22.97 12.47
CA ILE A 308 -2.60 -24.19 13.28
C ILE A 308 -4.03 -24.67 13.42
N ASP A 309 -4.35 -25.81 12.80
CA ASP A 309 -5.69 -26.40 12.79
C ASP A 309 -6.80 -25.44 12.32
N GLY A 310 -6.48 -24.61 11.28
CA GLY A 310 -7.41 -23.63 10.73
C GLY A 310 -7.55 -22.36 11.55
N ARG A 311 -6.61 -22.09 12.47
CA ARG A 311 -6.54 -20.89 13.31
C ARG A 311 -5.28 -20.08 12.99
N GLY A 312 -5.43 -18.77 12.89
CA GLY A 312 -4.33 -17.87 12.58
C GLY A 312 -3.26 -17.81 13.67
N VAL A 313 -1.98 -17.68 13.26
CA VAL A 313 -0.87 -17.46 14.19
C VAL A 313 -0.52 -15.96 14.24
N ILE A 314 -0.16 -15.48 15.45
CA ILE A 314 0.33 -14.12 15.64
C ILE A 314 1.86 -14.11 15.48
N THR A 315 2.55 -14.86 16.31
CA THR A 315 4.00 -15.02 16.28
C THR A 315 4.33 -16.46 15.96
N TRP A 316 5.21 -16.67 14.98
CA TRP A 316 5.58 -18.00 14.53
C TRP A 316 7.05 -18.06 14.09
N LYS A 317 7.58 -19.26 13.92
CA LYS A 317 8.91 -19.48 13.33
C LYS A 317 8.91 -19.05 11.87
N LYS A 318 9.97 -18.39 11.42
CA LYS A 318 10.13 -18.00 10.02
C LYS A 318 10.16 -19.22 9.10
N PRO A 319 9.75 -19.07 7.82
CA PRO A 319 9.91 -20.10 6.81
C PRO A 319 11.38 -20.54 6.70
N HIS A 320 11.60 -21.82 6.53
CA HIS A 320 12.93 -22.34 6.21
C HIS A 320 13.16 -22.21 4.70
N VAL A 321 14.12 -21.37 4.31
CA VAL A 321 14.42 -21.05 2.91
C VAL A 321 15.87 -21.37 2.51
N GLY A 322 16.63 -22.00 3.42
CA GLY A 322 17.99 -22.50 3.14
C GLY A 322 19.09 -21.45 3.30
N ASN A 323 18.81 -20.17 3.05
CA ASN A 323 19.80 -19.08 3.11
C ASN A 323 19.39 -18.03 4.15
N ALA A 324 20.37 -17.34 4.74
CA ALA A 324 20.14 -16.17 5.56
C ALA A 324 20.11 -14.93 4.67
N TYR A 325 19.08 -14.11 4.81
CA TYR A 325 18.93 -12.85 4.07
C TYR A 325 18.97 -11.67 5.04
N ARG A 326 19.48 -10.54 4.56
CA ARG A 326 19.51 -9.31 5.33
C ARG A 326 18.08 -8.76 5.47
N VAL A 327 17.70 -8.45 6.71
CA VAL A 327 16.46 -7.73 7.00
C VAL A 327 16.44 -6.41 6.24
N LYS A 328 15.39 -6.16 5.48
CA LYS A 328 15.09 -4.88 4.85
C LYS A 328 13.76 -4.38 5.38
N GLN A 329 13.66 -3.07 5.48
CA GLN A 329 12.43 -2.39 5.88
C GLN A 329 11.90 -1.60 4.68
N LEU A 330 10.59 -1.55 4.55
CA LEU A 330 9.93 -0.69 3.58
C LEU A 330 10.12 0.78 4.03
N PRO A 331 10.54 1.68 3.12
CA PRO A 331 10.72 3.09 3.47
C PRO A 331 9.38 3.74 3.81
N THR A 332 9.37 4.59 4.85
CA THR A 332 8.18 5.33 5.30
C THR A 332 8.42 6.84 5.32
N SER A 333 9.67 7.26 5.33
CA SER A 333 10.05 8.68 5.33
C SER A 333 10.80 9.02 4.05
N ASP A 334 10.82 10.30 3.69
CA ASP A 334 11.49 10.81 2.49
C ASP A 334 12.00 12.22 2.76
N ASP A 335 13.25 12.50 2.43
CA ASP A 335 13.87 13.82 2.48
C ASP A 335 13.86 14.52 1.12
N PHE A 336 13.21 13.89 0.11
CA PHE A 336 13.14 14.35 -1.27
C PHE A 336 14.50 14.69 -1.89
N GLY A 337 15.58 14.11 -1.37
CA GLY A 337 16.95 14.29 -1.85
C GLY A 337 17.26 13.55 -3.14
N SER A 338 16.44 12.58 -3.53
CA SER A 338 16.56 11.85 -4.80
C SER A 338 15.98 12.66 -5.97
N ILE A 339 16.48 12.42 -7.17
CA ILE A 339 15.90 12.97 -8.42
C ILE A 339 14.66 12.19 -8.88
N THR A 340 14.38 11.04 -8.27
CA THR A 340 13.22 10.19 -8.54
C THR A 340 12.44 9.96 -7.26
N LEU A 341 11.11 9.93 -7.39
CA LEU A 341 10.22 9.66 -6.28
C LEU A 341 10.37 8.20 -5.82
N GLY A 342 10.41 7.98 -4.49
CA GLY A 342 10.47 6.65 -3.91
C GLY A 342 9.20 5.83 -4.20
N MET A 343 9.33 4.49 -4.29
CA MET A 343 8.20 3.60 -4.62
C MET A 343 7.13 3.51 -3.53
N GLN A 344 7.38 4.03 -2.32
CA GLN A 344 6.38 4.15 -1.26
C GLN A 344 5.29 5.18 -1.56
N TRP A 345 5.55 6.08 -2.51
CA TRP A 345 4.63 7.13 -2.91
C TRP A 345 3.74 6.72 -4.08
N GLY A 346 2.53 7.23 -4.07
CA GLY A 346 1.60 7.13 -5.18
C GLY A 346 0.71 8.37 -5.26
N TRP A 347 0.38 8.79 -6.45
CA TRP A 347 -0.49 9.93 -6.69
C TRP A 347 -1.96 9.52 -6.61
N ASN A 348 -2.78 10.42 -6.12
CA ASN A 348 -4.22 10.29 -6.22
C ASN A 348 -4.66 10.44 -7.69
N HIS A 349 -4.92 9.31 -8.35
CA HIS A 349 -5.08 9.21 -9.81
C HIS A 349 -3.76 9.42 -10.58
N ASN A 350 -3.82 9.66 -11.89
CA ASN A 350 -2.61 9.96 -12.67
C ASN A 350 -2.06 11.33 -12.27
N PRO A 351 -0.75 11.47 -12.09
CA PRO A 351 -0.13 12.78 -11.89
C PRO A 351 -0.07 13.56 -13.22
N ASP A 352 -0.18 14.87 -13.12
CA ASP A 352 0.27 15.80 -14.16
C ASP A 352 1.79 16.02 -13.99
N PRO A 353 2.64 15.48 -14.87
CA PRO A 353 4.09 15.51 -14.71
C PRO A 353 4.68 16.92 -14.83
N GLU A 354 3.95 17.89 -15.38
CA GLU A 354 4.39 19.28 -15.49
C GLU A 354 4.13 20.08 -14.19
N LYS A 355 3.41 19.52 -13.24
CA LYS A 355 2.95 20.21 -12.05
C LYS A 355 3.59 19.71 -10.75
N TRP A 356 4.68 18.96 -10.85
CA TRP A 356 5.53 18.59 -9.71
C TRP A 356 6.98 18.42 -10.13
N SER A 357 7.90 18.51 -9.16
CA SER A 357 9.33 18.36 -9.46
C SER A 357 10.15 18.07 -8.20
N LEU A 358 11.15 17.19 -8.35
CA LEU A 358 12.24 16.98 -7.38
C LEU A 358 13.55 17.66 -7.79
N THR A 359 13.60 18.27 -8.99
CA THR A 359 14.83 18.81 -9.58
C THR A 359 14.83 20.33 -9.71
N GLN A 360 13.66 20.99 -9.77
CA GLN A 360 13.59 22.46 -9.81
C GLN A 360 14.13 23.12 -8.53
N ARG A 361 14.02 22.41 -7.39
CA ARG A 361 14.68 22.76 -6.14
C ARG A 361 15.19 21.46 -5.52
N PRO A 362 16.46 21.10 -5.69
CA PRO A 362 17.02 19.86 -5.14
C PRO A 362 16.82 19.75 -3.62
N GLY A 363 16.43 18.56 -3.14
CA GLY A 363 16.09 18.32 -1.74
C GLY A 363 14.67 18.74 -1.34
N TYR A 364 13.82 19.04 -2.30
CA TYR A 364 12.42 19.40 -2.06
C TYR A 364 11.49 18.75 -3.09
N LEU A 365 10.30 18.38 -2.62
CA LEU A 365 9.18 18.10 -3.51
C LEU A 365 8.44 19.42 -3.78
N ARG A 366 8.50 19.91 -5.02
CA ARG A 366 7.67 21.04 -5.47
C ARG A 366 6.35 20.56 -6.01
N LEU A 367 5.25 21.12 -5.53
CA LEU A 367 3.91 20.95 -6.09
C LEU A 367 3.39 22.27 -6.63
N VAL A 368 3.04 22.30 -7.91
CA VAL A 368 2.51 23.46 -8.62
C VAL A 368 1.02 23.27 -8.86
N THR A 369 0.19 24.27 -8.62
CA THR A 369 -1.24 24.19 -8.91
C THR A 369 -1.48 24.10 -10.42
N GLY A 370 -2.21 23.08 -10.88
CA GLY A 370 -2.41 22.77 -12.31
C GLY A 370 -3.76 23.23 -12.86
N LYS A 371 -4.84 23.05 -12.10
CA LYS A 371 -6.20 23.45 -12.47
C LYS A 371 -6.98 23.97 -11.26
N VAL A 372 -8.04 24.71 -11.53
CA VAL A 372 -8.94 25.21 -10.48
C VAL A 372 -9.92 24.12 -10.10
N VAL A 373 -9.98 23.79 -8.81
CA VAL A 373 -10.91 22.83 -8.23
C VAL A 373 -11.49 23.37 -6.92
N THR A 374 -12.61 22.81 -6.47
CA THR A 374 -13.29 23.29 -5.26
C THR A 374 -13.06 22.41 -4.03
N THR A 375 -12.60 21.17 -4.23
CA THR A 375 -12.43 20.19 -3.16
C THR A 375 -11.16 19.38 -3.34
N LEU A 376 -10.62 18.85 -2.25
CA LEU A 376 -9.44 17.99 -2.26
C LEU A 376 -9.62 16.72 -3.14
N VAL A 377 -10.83 16.15 -3.17
CA VAL A 377 -11.13 14.95 -3.99
C VAL A 377 -11.03 15.19 -5.50
N GLN A 378 -11.03 16.43 -5.94
CA GLN A 378 -10.85 16.83 -7.34
C GLN A 378 -9.42 17.31 -7.63
N ALA A 379 -8.58 17.43 -6.58
CA ALA A 379 -7.24 18.00 -6.71
C ALA A 379 -6.28 17.02 -7.41
N PRO A 380 -5.69 17.39 -8.55
CA PRO A 380 -4.60 16.62 -9.14
C PRO A 380 -3.34 16.76 -8.29
N ASN A 381 -2.39 15.84 -8.46
CA ASN A 381 -1.09 15.85 -7.80
C ASN A 381 -1.15 15.91 -6.27
N MET A 382 -2.12 15.22 -5.67
CA MET A 382 -2.03 14.86 -4.26
C MET A 382 -1.13 13.63 -4.15
N LEU A 383 0.06 13.80 -3.56
CA LEU A 383 1.02 12.72 -3.32
C LEU A 383 0.66 11.98 -2.06
N THR A 384 0.39 10.67 -2.16
CA THR A 384 -0.13 9.89 -1.04
C THR A 384 0.84 8.79 -0.60
N GLN A 385 0.78 8.46 0.69
CA GLN A 385 1.51 7.34 1.28
C GLN A 385 0.61 6.56 2.25
N ARG A 386 0.78 5.22 2.26
CA ARG A 386 0.12 4.33 3.23
C ARG A 386 0.66 4.59 4.62
N PRO A 387 -0.16 4.83 5.65
CA PRO A 387 0.29 4.75 7.03
C PRO A 387 0.72 3.33 7.37
N PHE A 388 1.85 3.20 8.06
CA PHE A 388 2.27 1.96 8.67
C PHE A 388 1.84 1.97 10.14
N ALA A 389 0.99 1.03 10.53
CA ALA A 389 0.56 0.91 11.91
C ALA A 389 1.71 0.38 12.79
N HIS A 390 1.71 0.73 14.05
CA HIS A 390 2.57 0.05 15.02
C HIS A 390 2.02 -1.35 15.33
N TYR A 391 2.91 -2.32 15.58
CA TYR A 391 2.50 -3.65 16.06
C TYR A 391 1.79 -3.58 17.42
N ASP A 392 2.13 -2.61 18.28
CA ASP A 392 1.25 -2.17 19.37
C ASP A 392 0.26 -1.13 18.82
N ASN A 393 -0.97 -1.54 18.59
CA ASN A 393 -2.02 -0.70 18.03
C ASN A 393 -2.45 0.49 18.92
N LYS A 394 -1.92 0.58 20.16
CA LYS A 394 -2.11 1.72 21.05
C LYS A 394 -1.19 2.89 20.70
N ILE A 395 -0.09 2.62 20.00
CA ILE A 395 0.84 3.65 19.54
C ILE A 395 0.30 4.22 18.22
N PRO A 396 -0.01 5.51 18.15
CA PRO A 396 -0.52 6.12 16.93
C PRO A 396 0.57 6.24 15.87
N THR A 397 0.19 6.15 14.61
CA THR A 397 1.05 6.47 13.47
C THR A 397 1.03 7.98 13.22
N THR A 398 2.19 8.60 13.11
CA THR A 398 2.33 10.04 12.93
C THR A 398 2.99 10.36 11.60
N GLY A 399 2.34 11.18 10.77
CA GLY A 399 2.93 11.77 9.56
C GLY A 399 3.25 13.25 9.80
N THR A 400 4.49 13.67 9.59
CA THR A 400 4.93 15.07 9.76
C THR A 400 5.68 15.53 8.52
N THR A 401 5.44 16.79 8.11
CA THR A 401 6.14 17.41 6.97
C THR A 401 6.49 18.87 7.27
N LYS A 402 7.56 19.35 6.65
CA LYS A 402 7.91 20.78 6.58
C LYS A 402 7.55 21.31 5.21
N MET A 403 6.84 22.42 5.15
CA MET A 403 6.35 23.05 3.93
C MET A 403 6.72 24.52 3.88
N GLU A 404 7.15 25.01 2.72
CA GLU A 404 7.41 26.40 2.40
C GLU A 404 6.34 26.93 1.44
N VAL A 405 5.72 28.08 1.78
CA VAL A 405 4.49 28.58 1.15
C VAL A 405 4.62 29.98 0.54
N ALA A 406 5.85 30.52 0.47
CA ALA A 406 6.10 31.89 -0.01
C ALA A 406 5.57 32.16 -1.44
N SER A 407 5.47 31.12 -2.27
CA SER A 407 5.10 31.23 -3.69
C SER A 407 3.66 30.82 -4.02
N MET A 408 2.82 30.70 -3.01
CA MET A 408 1.38 30.50 -3.20
C MET A 408 0.72 31.72 -3.82
N LYS A 409 -0.29 31.48 -4.68
CA LYS A 409 -1.13 32.52 -5.28
C LYS A 409 -2.50 32.62 -4.60
N ASP A 410 -3.21 33.72 -4.87
CA ASP A 410 -4.56 33.94 -4.36
C ASP A 410 -5.50 32.78 -4.72
N GLY A 411 -6.05 32.13 -3.72
CA GLY A 411 -6.93 30.97 -3.84
C GLY A 411 -6.23 29.60 -3.72
N ASP A 412 -4.91 29.55 -3.54
CA ASP A 412 -4.20 28.29 -3.33
C ASP A 412 -4.44 27.73 -1.93
N LEU A 413 -4.56 26.40 -1.86
CA LEU A 413 -4.56 25.60 -0.63
C LEU A 413 -3.49 24.52 -0.71
N ALA A 414 -2.60 24.49 0.28
CA ALA A 414 -1.54 23.49 0.36
C ALA A 414 -1.37 22.94 1.77
N GLY A 415 -1.12 21.63 1.90
CA GLY A 415 -1.03 21.05 3.24
C GLY A 415 -0.88 19.54 3.31
N LEU A 416 -1.32 19.01 4.46
CA LEU A 416 -1.28 17.60 4.82
C LEU A 416 -2.70 17.09 5.09
N ALA A 417 -3.07 16.01 4.42
CA ALA A 417 -4.35 15.33 4.55
C ALA A 417 -4.23 13.95 5.21
N VAL A 418 -5.32 13.53 5.84
CA VAL A 418 -5.68 12.12 6.06
C VAL A 418 -6.85 11.85 5.13
N PHE A 419 -6.59 11.04 4.09
CA PHE A 419 -7.45 10.92 2.92
C PHE A 419 -8.11 9.55 2.83
N GLN A 420 -9.43 9.56 2.88
CA GLN A 420 -10.37 8.49 2.55
C GLN A 420 -11.76 9.14 2.38
N ASP A 421 -12.85 8.52 2.74
CA ASP A 421 -14.21 9.06 2.82
C ASP A 421 -14.85 8.59 4.15
N PRO A 422 -14.95 9.48 5.18
CA PRO A 422 -14.60 10.90 5.16
C PRO A 422 -13.09 11.18 5.19
N TYR A 423 -12.70 12.39 4.78
CA TYR A 423 -11.33 12.88 4.86
C TYR A 423 -11.24 14.17 5.68
N ALA A 424 -10.03 14.47 6.16
CA ALA A 424 -9.73 15.77 6.74
C ALA A 424 -8.31 16.23 6.38
N PHE A 425 -8.07 17.53 6.46
CA PHE A 425 -6.74 18.10 6.21
C PHE A 425 -6.52 19.39 6.99
N ILE A 426 -5.23 19.72 7.18
CA ILE A 426 -4.78 21.05 7.55
C ILE A 426 -4.00 21.66 6.39
N ALA A 427 -4.22 22.94 6.13
CA ALA A 427 -3.64 23.61 4.99
C ALA A 427 -3.38 25.10 5.25
N ILE A 428 -2.37 25.64 4.59
CA ILE A 428 -2.27 27.07 4.37
C ILE A 428 -3.20 27.42 3.22
N LYS A 429 -4.06 28.42 3.45
CA LYS A 429 -4.91 29.05 2.45
C LYS A 429 -4.39 30.45 2.18
N GLN A 430 -4.08 30.74 0.90
CA GLN A 430 -3.70 32.07 0.45
C GLN A 430 -4.95 32.86 0.02
N GLU A 431 -5.19 34.01 0.61
CA GLU A 431 -6.28 34.94 0.21
C GLU A 431 -5.69 36.35 0.01
N LYS A 432 -5.52 36.76 -1.23
CA LYS A 432 -4.82 37.99 -1.61
C LYS A 432 -3.46 38.06 -0.92
N GLU A 433 -3.23 39.07 -0.09
CA GLU A 433 -1.98 39.27 0.65
C GLU A 433 -1.95 38.58 2.03
N SER A 434 -3.03 37.89 2.42
CA SER A 434 -3.13 37.25 3.74
C SER A 434 -3.08 35.72 3.62
N ARG A 435 -2.54 35.07 4.65
CA ARG A 435 -2.55 33.62 4.80
C ARG A 435 -3.19 33.20 6.09
N SER A 436 -3.95 32.14 6.03
CA SER A 436 -4.49 31.46 7.20
C SER A 436 -4.15 29.98 7.18
N LEU A 437 -3.87 29.42 8.35
CA LEU A 437 -3.85 27.99 8.55
C LEU A 437 -5.28 27.56 8.86
N ILE A 438 -5.79 26.64 8.06
CA ILE A 438 -7.17 26.13 8.19
C ILE A 438 -7.17 24.63 8.48
N MET A 439 -8.23 24.16 9.12
CA MET A 439 -8.57 22.73 9.21
C MET A 439 -9.94 22.51 8.58
N VAL A 440 -9.99 21.56 7.65
CA VAL A 440 -11.22 21.12 7.00
C VAL A 440 -11.46 19.65 7.36
N ASN A 441 -12.69 19.32 7.75
CA ASN A 441 -13.11 17.96 8.08
C ASN A 441 -14.39 17.64 7.30
N ASN A 442 -14.32 16.60 6.47
CA ASN A 442 -15.41 16.15 5.61
C ASN A 442 -16.04 17.30 4.77
N GLY A 443 -15.18 18.17 4.23
CA GLY A 443 -15.58 19.31 3.40
C GLY A 443 -15.99 20.56 4.17
N GLU A 444 -16.11 20.53 5.51
CA GLU A 444 -16.47 21.64 6.35
C GLU A 444 -15.24 22.34 6.94
N LEU A 445 -15.20 23.68 6.88
CA LEU A 445 -14.18 24.48 7.54
C LEU A 445 -14.42 24.47 9.06
N ILE A 446 -13.53 23.83 9.82
CA ILE A 446 -13.67 23.67 11.28
C ILE A 446 -12.90 24.72 12.05
N ALA A 447 -11.73 25.12 11.56
CA ALA A 447 -10.89 26.10 12.24
C ALA A 447 -10.09 26.93 11.23
N SER A 448 -9.83 28.19 11.62
CA SER A 448 -8.96 29.09 10.85
C SER A 448 -8.21 30.00 11.82
N VAL A 449 -6.88 30.07 11.66
CA VAL A 449 -6.02 30.99 12.43
C VAL A 449 -5.05 31.69 11.48
N PRO A 450 -4.60 32.92 11.75
CA PRO A 450 -3.60 33.60 10.93
C PRO A 450 -2.32 32.76 10.82
N ALA A 451 -1.76 32.64 9.62
CA ALA A 451 -0.47 31.99 9.43
C ALA A 451 0.68 32.91 9.87
N GLY A 452 1.60 32.39 10.69
CA GLY A 452 2.65 33.18 11.31
C GLY A 452 3.98 33.23 10.55
N SER A 453 4.14 32.45 9.46
CA SER A 453 5.42 32.31 8.75
C SER A 453 5.22 31.71 7.35
N ASP A 454 6.23 31.92 6.48
CA ASP A 454 6.35 31.25 5.17
C ASP A 454 6.79 29.78 5.28
N THR A 455 7.28 29.37 6.45
CA THR A 455 7.65 27.99 6.76
C THR A 455 6.74 27.47 7.87
N ILE A 456 6.16 26.26 7.65
CA ILE A 456 5.29 25.61 8.59
C ILE A 456 5.55 24.11 8.65
N TYR A 457 5.40 23.53 9.83
CA TYR A 457 5.42 22.09 10.08
C TYR A 457 4.00 21.62 10.34
N LEU A 458 3.56 20.65 9.58
CA LEU A 458 2.23 20.05 9.66
C LEU A 458 2.35 18.59 10.12
N ARG A 459 1.46 18.19 11.02
CA ARG A 459 1.44 16.83 11.58
C ARG A 459 0.02 16.30 11.61
N ALA A 460 -0.14 15.04 11.17
CA ALA A 460 -1.35 14.25 11.35
C ALA A 460 -1.03 13.02 12.21
N ILE A 461 -1.87 12.71 13.18
CA ILE A 461 -1.71 11.62 14.15
C ILE A 461 -2.91 10.69 13.99
N LEU A 462 -2.67 9.46 13.56
CA LEU A 462 -3.68 8.44 13.29
C LEU A 462 -3.66 7.39 14.41
N SER A 463 -4.75 7.27 15.14
CA SER A 463 -4.93 6.21 16.15
C SER A 463 -5.79 5.09 15.57
N ASN A 464 -5.19 3.91 15.37
CA ASN A 464 -5.93 2.75 14.89
C ASN A 464 -6.86 2.20 15.97
N SER A 465 -6.48 2.28 17.24
CA SER A 465 -7.28 1.77 18.37
C SER A 465 -8.55 2.58 18.63
N THR A 466 -8.57 3.88 18.30
CA THR A 466 -9.75 4.75 18.45
C THR A 466 -10.40 5.09 17.12
N GLU A 467 -9.79 4.68 16.00
CA GLU A 467 -10.20 5.00 14.63
C GLU A 467 -10.35 6.52 14.41
N GLU A 468 -9.45 7.30 15.03
CA GLU A 468 -9.49 8.75 14.97
C GLU A 468 -8.17 9.33 14.43
N ALA A 469 -8.25 10.47 13.74
CA ALA A 469 -7.09 11.28 13.40
C ALA A 469 -7.22 12.70 13.95
N THR A 470 -6.09 13.25 14.41
CA THR A 470 -5.95 14.62 14.87
C THR A 470 -4.85 15.34 14.13
N PHE A 471 -4.90 16.68 14.14
CA PHE A 471 -3.97 17.49 13.39
C PHE A 471 -3.30 18.52 14.28
N GLU A 472 -2.01 18.73 14.02
CA GLU A 472 -1.17 19.69 14.73
C GLU A 472 -0.32 20.49 13.75
N TYR A 473 0.11 21.67 14.18
CA TYR A 473 1.06 22.52 13.45
C TYR A 473 2.11 23.12 14.37
N SER A 474 3.24 23.49 13.78
CA SER A 474 4.33 24.19 14.47
C SER A 474 5.04 25.15 13.52
N TYR A 475 5.70 26.18 14.07
CA TYR A 475 6.61 27.05 13.32
C TYR A 475 8.10 26.84 13.66
N ASP A 476 8.40 25.98 14.63
CA ASP A 476 9.76 25.70 15.13
C ASP A 476 10.11 24.20 15.16
N ASN A 477 9.22 23.32 14.64
CA ASN A 477 9.32 21.86 14.70
C ASN A 477 9.46 21.26 16.11
N ASN A 478 9.17 22.03 17.14
CA ASN A 478 9.32 21.60 18.52
C ASN A 478 7.97 21.72 19.29
N LYS A 479 7.35 22.89 19.22
CA LYS A 479 6.09 23.15 19.90
C LYS A 479 4.91 23.01 18.96
N PHE A 480 4.32 21.80 18.91
CA PHE A 480 3.13 21.54 18.14
C PHE A 480 1.87 21.98 18.89
N LYS A 481 0.92 22.57 18.16
CA LYS A 481 -0.39 22.99 18.64
C LYS A 481 -1.46 22.26 17.84
N GLN A 482 -2.42 21.67 18.53
CA GLN A 482 -3.58 21.07 17.89
C GLN A 482 -4.46 22.15 17.23
N ILE A 483 -5.04 21.80 16.07
CA ILE A 483 -6.01 22.64 15.38
C ILE A 483 -7.24 21.84 15.00
N GLY A 484 -8.43 22.43 15.18
CA GLY A 484 -9.72 21.86 14.81
C GLY A 484 -10.16 20.68 15.68
N ASN A 485 -10.99 19.81 15.10
CA ASN A 485 -11.57 18.63 15.74
C ASN A 485 -10.95 17.33 15.21
N LYS A 486 -11.38 16.20 15.74
CA LYS A 486 -10.97 14.87 15.30
C LYS A 486 -11.71 14.47 14.02
N LEU A 487 -11.01 13.85 13.09
CA LEU A 487 -11.60 13.03 12.03
C LEU A 487 -11.93 11.65 12.61
N VAL A 488 -13.17 11.19 12.51
CA VAL A 488 -13.52 9.79 12.71
C VAL A 488 -13.23 9.06 11.40
N MET A 489 -12.15 8.29 11.39
CA MET A 489 -11.71 7.54 10.22
C MET A 489 -12.65 6.36 9.96
N LYS A 490 -12.81 6.00 8.70
CA LYS A 490 -13.59 4.83 8.27
C LYS A 490 -12.89 4.15 7.10
N PHE A 491 -13.24 2.90 6.85
CA PHE A 491 -12.99 2.23 5.58
C PHE A 491 -14.29 2.31 4.76
N SER A 492 -14.31 3.20 3.78
CA SER A 492 -15.49 3.39 2.92
C SER A 492 -15.28 2.72 1.56
N LEU A 493 -16.28 1.98 1.10
CA LEU A 493 -16.29 1.37 -0.23
C LEU A 493 -16.31 2.40 -1.38
N LYS A 494 -16.63 3.66 -1.10
CA LYS A 494 -16.54 4.73 -2.09
C LYS A 494 -15.10 4.98 -2.55
N VAL A 495 -14.12 4.80 -1.67
CA VAL A 495 -12.69 4.95 -1.97
C VAL A 495 -11.99 3.59 -2.06
N PHE A 496 -12.42 2.64 -1.24
CA PHE A 496 -11.99 1.24 -1.23
C PHE A 496 -10.49 1.00 -0.99
N THR A 497 -9.80 1.93 -0.32
CA THR A 497 -8.43 1.78 0.19
C THR A 497 -8.38 2.20 1.65
N GLY A 498 -7.34 1.85 2.37
CA GLY A 498 -7.07 2.41 3.70
C GLY A 498 -6.85 3.93 3.64
N ASN A 499 -7.03 4.61 4.78
CA ASN A 499 -6.67 6.01 4.89
C ASN A 499 -5.20 6.22 4.50
N LYS A 500 -4.89 7.35 3.87
CA LYS A 500 -3.54 7.71 3.41
C LYS A 500 -3.15 9.08 3.94
N PHE A 501 -1.87 9.29 4.24
CA PHE A 501 -1.32 10.63 4.28
C PHE A 501 -1.28 11.21 2.87
N GLY A 502 -1.59 12.49 2.72
CA GLY A 502 -1.57 13.18 1.42
C GLY A 502 -0.91 14.54 1.51
N LEU A 503 0.14 14.77 0.72
CA LEU A 503 0.75 16.08 0.49
C LEU A 503 0.08 16.68 -0.74
N PHE A 504 -0.41 17.92 -0.65
CA PHE A 504 -1.18 18.51 -1.73
C PHE A 504 -0.98 20.01 -1.90
N ASN A 505 -1.25 20.49 -3.10
CA ASN A 505 -1.37 21.90 -3.45
C ASN A 505 -2.39 22.05 -4.58
N TYR A 506 -3.49 22.78 -4.36
CA TYR A 506 -4.47 23.03 -5.41
C TYR A 506 -4.98 24.47 -5.38
N ALA A 507 -5.43 24.96 -6.53
CA ALA A 507 -5.97 26.32 -6.70
C ALA A 507 -7.50 26.31 -6.68
N THR A 508 -8.11 27.33 -6.05
CA THR A 508 -9.55 27.60 -6.14
C THR A 508 -9.90 28.80 -7.02
N LYS A 509 -8.88 29.54 -7.49
CA LYS A 509 -9.04 30.71 -8.38
C LYS A 509 -8.15 30.60 -9.61
N GLU A 510 -6.85 30.84 -9.50
CA GLU A 510 -5.89 30.83 -10.60
C GLU A 510 -4.79 29.80 -10.34
N PRO A 511 -4.44 28.95 -11.30
CA PRO A 511 -3.33 28.00 -11.15
C PRO A 511 -1.97 28.68 -11.27
N GLY A 512 -0.89 27.93 -10.97
CA GLY A 512 0.50 28.31 -11.16
C GLY A 512 1.19 28.86 -9.90
N GLY A 513 0.54 28.86 -8.73
CA GLY A 513 1.22 28.98 -7.45
C GLY A 513 1.88 27.66 -7.06
N TYR A 514 2.91 27.69 -6.22
CA TYR A 514 3.59 26.47 -5.80
C TYR A 514 4.00 26.52 -4.33
N VAL A 515 4.22 25.32 -3.79
CA VAL A 515 4.80 25.08 -2.47
C VAL A 515 5.93 24.07 -2.59
N ASP A 516 6.86 24.12 -1.66
CA ASP A 516 7.97 23.19 -1.54
C ASP A 516 7.88 22.42 -0.23
N PHE A 517 7.83 21.09 -0.29
CA PHE A 517 7.93 20.20 0.86
C PHE A 517 9.39 19.76 1.02
N ASP A 518 10.00 20.05 2.18
CA ASP A 518 11.39 19.73 2.49
C ASP A 518 11.57 18.22 2.77
N TRP A 519 10.68 17.67 3.56
CA TRP A 519 10.68 16.25 3.93
C TRP A 519 9.30 15.80 4.42
N PHE A 520 9.12 14.50 4.44
CA PHE A 520 8.03 13.81 5.13
C PHE A 520 8.60 12.72 6.02
N THR A 521 8.20 12.68 7.28
CA THR A 521 8.58 11.61 8.22
C THR A 521 7.34 10.91 8.75
N MET A 522 7.45 9.60 8.91
CA MET A 522 6.44 8.75 9.53
C MET A 522 7.07 8.04 10.73
N ASN A 523 6.40 8.12 11.87
CA ASN A 523 6.81 7.50 13.13
C ASN A 523 5.65 6.74 13.76
#